data_99a7643594ba623d68e641cc5cfd67cb
#
_entry.id   99a7643594ba623d68e641cc5cfd67cb
#
_cell.length_a   1.000
_cell.length_b   1.000
_cell.length_c   1.000
_cell.angle_alpha   90.00
_cell.angle_beta   90.00
_cell.angle_gamma   90.00
#
_symmetry.space_group_name_H-M   'P 1'
#
loop_
_entity.id
_entity.type
_entity.pdbx_description
1 polymer ?
#
loop_
_entity_poly.entity_id
_entity_poly.type
_entity_poly.pdbx_seq_one_letter_code
_entity_poly.pdbx_strand_id
1 'polypeptide(L)'
;MIPHLYLDTLGLVTCGVGHMVPTPGAMAGIEMVCGSGLTATQAQKEAEFAHVKGLEASKLPAYYAQRTILRMSPAAIDALQESDVAAFDAALRGLIWGFENLPEPAREALLDMAFQLGAGGLVSKFPHLMAAVKARDWNACAENCHRAGIQEWRNTATADLFRKAISVA
;
A
#
# COMPACT_ATOMS: atom_id res chain seq x y z
N MET A 1 -6.26 -6.92 -8.13
CA MET A 1 -4.91 -6.61 -8.62
C MET A 1 -5.01 -5.92 -9.98
N ILE A 2 -4.28 -4.82 -10.19
CA ILE A 2 -4.36 -4.02 -11.41
C ILE A 2 -3.01 -4.14 -12.15
N PRO A 3 -2.96 -4.83 -13.30
CA PRO A 3 -1.69 -5.16 -13.96
C PRO A 3 -1.10 -4.03 -14.82
N HIS A 4 -1.66 -2.85 -14.79
CA HIS A 4 -1.26 -1.67 -15.57
C HIS A 4 -1.16 -0.44 -14.69
N LEU A 5 -0.56 0.62 -15.19
CA LEU A 5 -0.57 1.91 -14.51
C LEU A 5 -1.96 2.54 -14.54
N TYR A 6 -2.34 3.19 -13.46
CA TYR A 6 -3.57 3.96 -13.33
C TYR A 6 -3.34 5.15 -12.39
N LEU A 7 -4.27 6.12 -12.38
CA LEU A 7 -4.28 7.16 -11.35
C LEU A 7 -5.25 6.76 -10.23
N ASP A 8 -4.80 6.86 -9.02
CA ASP A 8 -5.64 6.70 -7.84
C ASP A 8 -6.56 7.92 -7.64
N THR A 9 -7.33 7.94 -6.54
CA THR A 9 -8.26 9.04 -6.23
C THR A 9 -7.56 10.38 -5.94
N LEU A 10 -6.26 10.35 -5.65
CA LEU A 10 -5.42 11.54 -5.43
C LEU A 10 -4.66 11.95 -6.70
N GLY A 11 -4.85 11.24 -7.82
CA GLY A 11 -4.14 11.49 -9.07
C GLY A 11 -2.66 11.04 -9.01
N LEU A 12 -2.33 10.08 -8.16
CA LEU A 12 -1.01 9.48 -8.09
C LEU A 12 -0.93 8.26 -9.01
N VAL A 13 0.18 8.12 -9.73
CA VAL A 13 0.42 6.94 -10.57
C VAL A 13 0.62 5.72 -9.69
N THR A 14 -0.16 4.69 -9.95
CA THR A 14 -0.28 3.50 -9.10
C THR A 14 -0.36 2.26 -9.97
N CYS A 15 0.05 1.09 -9.45
CA CYS A 15 -0.10 -0.21 -10.11
C CYS A 15 -0.24 -1.36 -9.09
N GLY A 16 -0.42 -2.58 -9.56
CA GLY A 16 -0.41 -3.79 -8.73
C GLY A 16 -1.52 -3.82 -7.69
N VAL A 17 -1.15 -3.86 -6.43
CA VAL A 17 -2.03 -3.86 -5.25
C VAL A 17 -1.93 -2.50 -4.51
N GLY A 18 -1.99 -1.39 -5.26
CA GLY A 18 -1.93 -0.06 -4.68
C GLY A 18 -0.50 0.47 -4.50
N HIS A 19 0.48 -0.09 -5.21
CA HIS A 19 1.85 0.44 -5.22
C HIS A 19 1.88 1.82 -5.89
N MET A 20 2.18 2.86 -5.13
CA MET A 20 2.32 4.22 -5.62
C MET A 20 3.71 4.44 -6.22
N VAL A 21 3.74 4.90 -7.47
CA VAL A 21 4.97 5.21 -8.20
C VAL A 21 5.23 6.72 -8.10
N PRO A 22 6.19 7.18 -7.28
CA PRO A 22 6.35 8.61 -6.99
C PRO A 22 6.95 9.40 -8.16
N THR A 23 7.80 8.78 -8.97
CA THR A 23 8.53 9.42 -10.07
C THR A 23 8.70 8.47 -11.25
N PRO A 24 8.94 8.97 -12.49
CA PRO A 24 9.27 8.12 -13.62
C PRO A 24 10.45 7.19 -13.35
N GLY A 25 11.49 7.68 -12.69
CA GLY A 25 12.67 6.86 -12.34
C GLY A 25 12.36 5.67 -11.43
N ALA A 26 11.35 5.78 -10.56
CA ALA A 26 10.91 4.68 -9.70
C ALA A 26 10.34 3.48 -10.48
N MET A 27 9.97 3.68 -11.75
CA MET A 27 9.59 2.58 -12.66
C MET A 27 10.70 1.55 -12.88
N ALA A 28 11.96 1.85 -12.56
CA ALA A 28 13.09 0.93 -12.72
C ALA A 28 12.90 -0.38 -11.93
N GLY A 29 12.35 -0.28 -10.72
CA GLY A 29 12.09 -1.42 -9.84
C GLY A 29 10.85 -2.25 -10.19
N ILE A 30 10.05 -1.83 -11.20
CA ILE A 30 8.79 -2.49 -11.54
C ILE A 30 8.98 -3.31 -12.82
N GLU A 31 8.77 -4.62 -12.72
CA GLU A 31 8.79 -5.51 -13.87
C GLU A 31 7.49 -5.35 -14.69
N MET A 32 7.65 -5.00 -15.96
CA MET A 32 6.54 -4.86 -16.91
C MET A 32 6.93 -5.43 -18.26
N VAL A 33 5.94 -5.92 -19.01
CA VAL A 33 6.09 -6.44 -20.36
C VAL A 33 5.25 -5.64 -21.35
N CYS A 34 5.75 -5.55 -22.59
CA CYS A 34 5.01 -5.02 -23.73
C CYS A 34 3.97 -6.05 -24.22
N GLY A 35 3.06 -5.64 -25.09
CA GLY A 35 2.08 -6.54 -25.73
C GLY A 35 2.70 -7.69 -26.54
N SER A 36 3.98 -7.59 -26.94
CA SER A 36 4.76 -8.66 -27.56
C SER A 36 5.30 -9.71 -26.55
N GLY A 37 5.11 -9.51 -25.25
CA GLY A 37 5.68 -10.34 -24.19
C GLY A 37 7.13 -10.04 -23.82
N LEU A 38 7.77 -9.07 -24.50
CA LEU A 38 9.13 -8.64 -24.17
C LEU A 38 9.14 -7.72 -22.95
N THR A 39 10.18 -7.85 -22.13
CA THR A 39 10.41 -6.94 -20.99
C THR A 39 10.49 -5.49 -21.47
N ALA A 40 9.74 -4.61 -20.85
CA ALA A 40 9.73 -3.19 -21.16
C ALA A 40 11.06 -2.54 -20.74
N THR A 41 11.61 -1.71 -21.61
CA THR A 41 12.79 -0.89 -21.29
C THR A 41 12.42 0.21 -20.30
N GLN A 42 13.42 0.77 -19.60
CA GLN A 42 13.19 1.90 -18.67
C GLN A 42 12.54 3.08 -19.40
N ALA A 43 12.99 3.42 -20.60
CA ALA A 43 12.41 4.51 -21.40
C ALA A 43 10.92 4.28 -21.73
N GLN A 44 10.53 3.05 -22.05
CA GLN A 44 9.13 2.70 -22.30
C GLN A 44 8.28 2.85 -21.02
N LYS A 45 8.79 2.40 -19.89
CA LYS A 45 8.12 2.52 -18.59
C LYS A 45 7.94 3.98 -18.18
N GLU A 46 8.96 4.81 -18.34
CA GLU A 46 8.90 6.26 -18.06
C GLU A 46 7.96 7.00 -19.00
N ALA A 47 7.94 6.64 -20.28
CA ALA A 47 7.00 7.20 -21.25
C ALA A 47 5.54 6.86 -20.87
N GLU A 48 5.26 5.62 -20.48
CA GLU A 48 3.91 5.24 -20.03
C GLU A 48 3.53 5.90 -18.71
N PHE A 49 4.47 6.07 -17.78
CA PHE A 49 4.25 6.85 -16.56
C PHE A 49 3.82 8.28 -16.91
N ALA A 50 4.56 8.97 -17.78
CA ALA A 50 4.25 10.34 -18.20
C ALA A 50 2.89 10.42 -18.90
N HIS A 51 2.57 9.45 -19.77
CA HIS A 51 1.27 9.35 -20.42
C HIS A 51 0.14 9.22 -19.41
N VAL A 52 0.22 8.26 -18.47
CA VAL A 52 -0.82 8.04 -17.45
C VAL A 52 -0.97 9.25 -16.53
N LYS A 53 0.14 9.91 -16.17
CA LYS A 53 0.11 11.12 -15.35
C LYS A 53 -0.65 12.28 -16.00
N GLY A 54 -0.72 12.32 -17.31
CA GLY A 54 -1.50 13.31 -18.10
C GLY A 54 -2.97 12.93 -18.29
N LEU A 55 -3.41 11.75 -17.87
CA LEU A 55 -4.81 11.33 -18.00
C LEU A 55 -5.69 11.92 -16.88
N GLU A 56 -6.99 11.79 -17.06
CA GLU A 56 -7.99 12.21 -16.07
C GLU A 56 -7.96 11.26 -14.85
N ALA A 57 -7.86 11.83 -13.65
CA ALA A 57 -7.85 11.06 -12.40
C ALA A 57 -9.26 10.57 -12.01
N SER A 58 -9.33 9.71 -10.98
CA SER A 58 -10.58 9.19 -10.40
C SER A 58 -11.47 8.41 -11.40
N LYS A 59 -10.87 7.83 -12.43
CA LYS A 59 -11.55 6.88 -13.33
C LYS A 59 -11.38 5.45 -12.85
N LEU A 60 -12.28 4.58 -13.30
CA LEU A 60 -12.16 3.14 -13.03
C LEU A 60 -10.90 2.56 -13.71
N PRO A 61 -10.29 1.51 -13.16
CA PRO A 61 -9.09 0.88 -13.74
C PRO A 61 -9.23 0.52 -15.23
N ALA A 62 -10.42 0.10 -15.67
CA ALA A 62 -10.70 -0.22 -17.06
C ALA A 62 -10.47 0.96 -18.03
N TYR A 63 -10.63 2.20 -17.57
CA TYR A 63 -10.34 3.39 -18.37
C TYR A 63 -8.86 3.48 -18.72
N TYR A 64 -7.99 3.19 -17.76
CA TYR A 64 -6.52 3.20 -17.95
C TYR A 64 -6.06 1.96 -18.71
N ALA A 65 -6.67 0.79 -18.49
CA ALA A 65 -6.34 -0.44 -19.20
C ALA A 65 -6.38 -0.29 -20.73
N GLN A 66 -7.32 0.51 -21.24
CA GLN A 66 -7.46 0.77 -22.68
C GLN A 66 -6.47 1.81 -23.22
N ARG A 67 -5.74 2.50 -22.34
CA ARG A 67 -4.81 3.61 -22.66
C ARG A 67 -3.37 3.33 -22.30
N THR A 68 -3.09 2.16 -21.76
CA THR A 68 -1.76 1.68 -21.38
C THR A 68 -1.43 0.42 -22.17
N ILE A 69 -0.16 0.23 -22.49
CA ILE A 69 0.35 -0.90 -23.28
C ILE A 69 1.22 -1.86 -22.47
N LEU A 70 1.78 -1.39 -21.35
CA LEU A 70 2.62 -2.21 -20.48
C LEU A 70 1.75 -2.97 -19.47
N ARG A 71 2.17 -4.18 -19.14
CA ARG A 71 1.48 -5.05 -18.19
C ARG A 71 2.46 -5.73 -17.25
N MET A 72 2.04 -5.85 -15.99
CA MET A 72 2.69 -6.71 -15.01
C MET A 72 2.12 -8.12 -15.12
N SER A 73 2.98 -9.12 -14.97
CA SER A 73 2.53 -10.48 -14.74
C SER A 73 1.97 -10.63 -13.31
N PRO A 74 1.14 -11.65 -13.01
CA PRO A 74 0.73 -11.94 -11.64
C PRO A 74 1.93 -12.11 -10.70
N ALA A 75 2.95 -12.83 -11.11
CA ALA A 75 4.18 -13.01 -10.32
C ALA A 75 4.92 -11.70 -10.05
N ALA A 76 4.97 -10.78 -11.02
CA ALA A 76 5.57 -9.45 -10.82
C ALA A 76 4.74 -8.60 -9.83
N ILE A 77 3.41 -8.73 -9.83
CA ILE A 77 2.54 -8.05 -8.87
C ILE A 77 2.77 -8.61 -7.46
N ASP A 78 2.84 -9.93 -7.32
CA ASP A 78 3.06 -10.58 -6.03
C ASP A 78 4.44 -10.19 -5.45
N ALA A 79 5.48 -10.23 -6.26
CA ALA A 79 6.83 -9.82 -5.85
C ALA A 79 6.90 -8.33 -5.44
N LEU A 80 6.21 -7.47 -6.17
CA LEU A 80 6.13 -6.04 -5.81
C LEU A 80 5.39 -5.85 -4.48
N GLN A 81 4.29 -6.56 -4.27
CA GLN A 81 3.54 -6.51 -3.01
C GLN A 81 4.37 -7.02 -1.82
N GLU A 82 5.10 -8.12 -1.99
CA GLU A 82 6.02 -8.64 -0.96
C GLU A 82 7.10 -7.62 -0.61
N SER A 83 7.68 -6.96 -1.63
CA SER A 83 8.65 -5.89 -1.43
C SER A 83 8.06 -4.70 -0.66
N ASP A 84 6.83 -4.29 -0.98
CA ASP A 84 6.14 -3.21 -0.29
C ASP A 84 5.87 -3.56 1.18
N VAL A 85 5.38 -4.77 1.44
CA VAL A 85 5.15 -5.26 2.81
C VAL A 85 6.45 -5.25 3.62
N ALA A 86 7.55 -5.74 3.04
CA ALA A 86 8.85 -5.73 3.70
C ALA A 86 9.36 -4.30 3.98
N ALA A 87 9.15 -3.37 3.04
CA ALA A 87 9.53 -1.97 3.22
C ALA A 87 8.72 -1.29 4.32
N PHE A 88 7.39 -1.54 4.40
CA PHE A 88 6.56 -1.01 5.47
C PHE A 88 6.88 -1.63 6.83
N ASP A 89 7.14 -2.96 6.89
CA ASP A 89 7.59 -3.63 8.11
C ASP A 89 8.89 -2.99 8.63
N ALA A 90 9.88 -2.81 7.76
CA ALA A 90 11.15 -2.17 8.12
C ALA A 90 10.95 -0.72 8.61
N ALA A 91 10.09 0.05 7.93
CA ALA A 91 9.79 1.42 8.33
C ALA A 91 9.07 1.47 9.70
N LEU A 92 8.13 0.57 9.98
CA LEU A 92 7.42 0.49 11.25
C LEU A 92 8.36 0.07 12.39
N ARG A 93 9.31 -0.84 12.16
CA ARG A 93 10.37 -1.18 13.13
C ARG A 93 11.23 0.04 13.51
N GLY A 94 11.48 0.91 12.56
CA GLY A 94 12.21 2.16 12.82
C GLY A 94 11.41 3.22 13.58
N LEU A 95 10.08 3.19 13.49
CA LEU A 95 9.19 4.22 14.06
C LEU A 95 8.48 3.80 15.34
N ILE A 96 8.25 2.51 15.54
CA ILE A 96 7.54 1.95 16.70
C ILE A 96 8.52 1.07 17.49
N TRP A 97 8.96 1.56 18.64
CA TRP A 97 9.89 0.81 19.48
C TRP A 97 9.31 -0.54 19.92
N GLY A 98 10.05 -1.63 19.65
CA GLY A 98 9.63 -2.99 19.97
C GLY A 98 8.53 -3.55 19.07
N PHE A 99 8.38 -3.02 17.85
CA PHE A 99 7.38 -3.48 16.87
C PHE A 99 7.45 -4.99 16.61
N GLU A 100 8.65 -5.56 16.55
CA GLU A 100 8.90 -7.00 16.37
C GLU A 100 8.36 -7.87 17.50
N ASN A 101 8.18 -7.29 18.69
CA ASN A 101 7.68 -7.97 19.89
C ASN A 101 6.15 -7.78 20.09
N LEU A 102 5.48 -7.12 19.14
CA LEU A 102 4.02 -7.01 19.18
C LEU A 102 3.39 -8.33 18.72
N PRO A 103 2.20 -8.68 19.21
CA PRO A 103 1.43 -9.81 18.68
C PRO A 103 1.26 -9.70 17.17
N GLU A 104 1.33 -10.83 16.47
CA GLU A 104 1.22 -10.88 15.02
C GLU A 104 -0.02 -10.14 14.48
N PRO A 105 -1.25 -10.34 15.04
CA PRO A 105 -2.42 -9.60 14.55
C PRO A 105 -2.29 -8.07 14.71
N ALA A 106 -1.63 -7.59 15.76
CA ALA A 106 -1.39 -6.16 15.93
C ALA A 106 -0.41 -5.61 14.90
N ARG A 107 0.64 -6.37 14.54
CA ARG A 107 1.56 -6.01 13.47
C ARG A 107 0.87 -5.97 12.12
N GLU A 108 0.01 -6.95 11.82
CA GLU A 108 -0.80 -6.99 10.59
C GLU A 108 -1.72 -5.76 10.50
N ALA A 109 -2.40 -5.39 11.58
CA ALA A 109 -3.26 -4.22 11.63
C ALA A 109 -2.47 -2.92 11.34
N LEU A 110 -1.30 -2.76 11.94
CA LEU A 110 -0.43 -1.61 11.73
C LEU A 110 0.14 -1.57 10.31
N LEU A 111 0.48 -2.73 9.73
CA LEU A 111 0.92 -2.86 8.34
C LEU A 111 -0.21 -2.47 7.36
N ASP A 112 -1.46 -2.95 7.57
CA ASP A 112 -2.61 -2.55 6.73
C ASP A 112 -2.83 -1.03 6.77
N MET A 113 -2.70 -0.42 7.94
CA MET A 113 -2.81 1.04 8.07
C MET A 113 -1.65 1.77 7.40
N ALA A 114 -0.41 1.28 7.56
CA ALA A 114 0.77 1.88 6.95
C ALA A 114 0.76 1.79 5.43
N PHE A 115 0.22 0.71 4.88
CA PHE A 115 0.07 0.52 3.43
C PHE A 115 -0.74 1.64 2.78
N GLN A 116 -1.69 2.20 3.51
CA GLN A 116 -2.58 3.25 3.01
C GLN A 116 -2.11 4.67 3.35
N LEU A 117 -1.55 4.84 4.55
CA LEU A 117 -1.23 6.16 5.11
C LEU A 117 0.26 6.52 4.93
N GLY A 118 1.08 5.53 4.56
CA GLY A 118 2.52 5.56 4.79
C GLY A 118 2.85 5.36 6.28
N ALA A 119 3.99 4.76 6.60
CA ALA A 119 4.39 4.51 8.00
C ALA A 119 4.50 5.81 8.82
N GLY A 120 5.10 6.86 8.26
CA GLY A 120 5.17 8.19 8.89
C GLY A 120 3.80 8.84 9.06
N GLY A 121 2.90 8.68 8.07
CA GLY A 121 1.52 9.18 8.14
C GLY A 121 0.70 8.48 9.21
N LEU A 122 0.86 7.17 9.38
CA LEU A 122 0.24 6.41 10.47
C LEU A 122 0.65 6.98 11.84
N VAL A 123 1.94 7.10 12.07
CA VAL A 123 2.46 7.56 13.36
C VAL A 123 2.04 9.01 13.67
N SER A 124 2.07 9.90 12.68
CA SER A 124 1.78 11.32 12.90
C SER A 124 0.29 11.64 13.01
N LYS A 125 -0.58 10.92 12.29
CA LYS A 125 -2.02 11.22 12.23
C LYS A 125 -2.85 10.45 13.24
N PHE A 126 -2.30 9.40 13.88
CA PHE A 126 -3.01 8.54 14.84
C PHE A 126 -2.33 8.52 16.22
N PRO A 127 -2.18 9.69 16.90
CA PRO A 127 -1.45 9.76 18.16
C PRO A 127 -2.11 8.92 19.29
N HIS A 128 -3.44 8.82 19.32
CA HIS A 128 -4.15 8.01 20.32
C HIS A 128 -3.92 6.50 20.06
N LEU A 129 -3.94 6.06 18.80
CA LEU A 129 -3.57 4.70 18.45
C LEU A 129 -2.12 4.40 18.85
N MET A 130 -1.18 5.31 18.56
CA MET A 130 0.23 5.11 18.92
C MET A 130 0.44 5.04 20.44
N ALA A 131 -0.29 5.83 21.21
CA ALA A 131 -0.29 5.74 22.67
C ALA A 131 -0.83 4.38 23.16
N ALA A 132 -1.92 3.90 22.57
CA ALA A 132 -2.50 2.59 22.88
C ALA A 132 -1.55 1.43 22.50
N VAL A 133 -0.88 1.49 21.34
CA VAL A 133 0.14 0.52 20.92
C VAL A 133 1.29 0.47 21.92
N LYS A 134 1.79 1.61 22.36
CA LYS A 134 2.84 1.70 23.38
C LYS A 134 2.42 1.10 24.70
N ALA A 135 1.15 1.29 25.10
CA ALA A 135 0.57 0.71 26.32
C ALA A 135 0.19 -0.77 26.17
N ARG A 136 0.23 -1.32 24.95
CA ARG A 136 -0.29 -2.66 24.59
C ARG A 136 -1.79 -2.82 24.93
N ASP A 137 -2.54 -1.73 24.88
CA ASP A 137 -3.99 -1.72 25.04
C ASP A 137 -4.65 -1.95 23.68
N TRP A 138 -4.88 -3.22 23.36
CA TRP A 138 -5.43 -3.63 22.08
C TRP A 138 -6.90 -3.27 21.88
N ASN A 139 -7.67 -3.10 22.98
CA ASN A 139 -9.04 -2.57 22.92
C ASN A 139 -9.01 -1.10 22.48
N ALA A 140 -8.21 -0.28 23.14
CA ALA A 140 -8.03 1.11 22.75
C ALA A 140 -7.44 1.23 21.32
N CYS A 141 -6.57 0.30 20.87
CA CYS A 141 -6.12 0.25 19.48
C CYS A 141 -7.29 0.04 18.51
N ALA A 142 -8.17 -0.92 18.79
CA ALA A 142 -9.34 -1.19 17.96
C ALA A 142 -10.32 0.00 17.87
N GLU A 143 -10.45 0.78 18.96
CA GLU A 143 -11.29 1.97 18.99
C GLU A 143 -10.69 3.18 18.26
N ASN A 144 -9.36 3.25 18.15
CA ASN A 144 -8.63 4.40 17.61
C ASN A 144 -8.01 4.15 16.22
N CYS A 145 -8.31 3.03 15.54
CA CYS A 145 -7.75 2.70 14.24
C CYS A 145 -8.63 3.12 13.05
N HIS A 146 -9.80 3.72 13.27
CA HIS A 146 -10.72 4.09 12.18
C HIS A 146 -10.14 5.17 11.28
N ARG A 147 -10.18 4.92 9.95
CA ARG A 147 -9.66 5.80 8.90
C ARG A 147 -10.82 6.39 8.11
N ALA A 148 -10.90 7.71 8.03
CA ALA A 148 -11.87 8.40 7.17
C ALA A 148 -11.58 8.10 5.68
N GLY A 149 -12.64 7.97 4.89
CA GLY A 149 -12.54 7.71 3.44
C GLY A 149 -12.20 6.27 3.04
N ILE A 150 -12.17 5.35 4.00
CA ILE A 150 -11.97 3.92 3.78
C ILE A 150 -13.29 3.18 3.91
N GLN A 151 -13.44 2.12 3.14
CA GLN A 151 -14.61 1.24 3.22
C GLN A 151 -14.74 0.66 4.63
N GLU A 152 -15.95 0.69 5.20
CA GLU A 152 -16.19 0.33 6.60
C GLU A 152 -15.76 -1.11 6.91
N TRP A 153 -15.97 -2.05 5.97
CA TRP A 153 -15.52 -3.43 6.17
C TRP A 153 -14.01 -3.54 6.42
N ARG A 154 -13.20 -2.65 5.81
CA ARG A 154 -11.75 -2.64 6.00
C ARG A 154 -11.36 -2.05 7.34
N ASN A 155 -12.05 -0.99 7.80
CA ASN A 155 -11.88 -0.47 9.15
C ASN A 155 -12.23 -1.52 10.20
N THR A 156 -13.36 -2.21 10.01
CA THR A 156 -13.80 -3.32 10.88
C THR A 156 -12.75 -4.44 10.93
N ALA A 157 -12.25 -4.88 9.77
CA ALA A 157 -11.22 -5.92 9.71
C ALA A 157 -9.93 -5.52 10.45
N THR A 158 -9.49 -4.25 10.31
CA THR A 158 -8.33 -3.73 11.05
C THR A 158 -8.58 -3.71 12.57
N ALA A 159 -9.77 -3.27 13.02
CA ALA A 159 -10.14 -3.28 14.43
C ALA A 159 -10.20 -4.73 14.99
N ASP A 160 -10.69 -5.68 14.20
CA ASP A 160 -10.76 -7.08 14.61
C ASP A 160 -9.38 -7.73 14.74
N LEU A 161 -8.39 -7.32 13.94
CA LEU A 161 -7.00 -7.72 14.11
C LEU A 161 -6.46 -7.25 15.47
N PHE A 162 -6.71 -6.00 15.87
CA PHE A 162 -6.33 -5.54 17.21
C PHE A 162 -7.03 -6.32 18.32
N ARG A 163 -8.32 -6.62 18.19
CA ARG A 163 -9.04 -7.45 19.17
C ARG A 163 -8.48 -8.88 19.27
N LYS A 164 -8.07 -9.48 18.14
CA LYS A 164 -7.40 -10.79 18.13
C LYS A 164 -6.07 -10.75 18.89
N ALA A 165 -5.36 -9.64 18.88
CA ALA A 165 -4.11 -9.50 19.62
C ALA A 165 -4.28 -9.66 21.15
N ILE A 166 -5.47 -9.45 21.70
CA ILE A 166 -5.78 -9.66 23.13
C ILE A 166 -5.62 -11.12 23.53
N SER A 167 -5.99 -12.05 22.64
CA SER A 167 -5.99 -13.48 22.95
C SER A 167 -4.64 -14.16 22.76
N VAL A 168 -3.63 -13.45 22.21
CA VAL A 168 -2.28 -13.98 21.94
C VAL A 168 -1.17 -13.15 22.58
N ALA A 169 -1.54 -12.16 23.43
CA ALA A 169 -0.63 -11.27 24.14
C ALA A 169 -0.17 -11.86 25.48
#